data_3dcd66252d0677eb9e84853dd78d1d9c
#
_entry.id   3dcd66252d0677eb9e84853dd78d1d9c
#
_cell.length_a   1.000
_cell.length_b   1.000
_cell.length_c   1.000
_cell.angle_alpha   90.00
_cell.angle_beta   90.00
_cell.angle_gamma   90.00
#
_symmetry.space_group_name_H-M   'P 1'
#
loop_
_entity.id
_entity.type
_entity.pdbx_description
1 polymer ?
#
loop_
_entity_poly.entity_id
_entity_poly.type
_entity_poly.pdbx_seq_one_letter_code
_entity_poly.pdbx_strand_id
1 'polypeptide(L)'
;QLDKPRFFYKTEMLNKGEFVDSVAVVFFEGPKSFTGEDSFEVYAHGGLAVMSKVVEAFDAVGFEEAGPGEFSKRAFLNNKITLSQAEAVSDLISATSKEEASKVSLVLSGDFESRVFDFSGRLDALRVLVEGEIDFTDEDEVFVQNLSELASDVSRLSAEFSGFAGACSSRKDSLNKPRVLIAGPPNSGKSSLFNSLLSRDRSIVSSVAGTT
;
A
#
# COMPACT_ATOMS: atom_id res chain seq x y z
N GLN A 1 3.02 -9.91 -32.60
CA GLN A 1 1.64 -9.88 -32.13
C GLN A 1 1.59 -10.53 -30.76
N LEU A 2 0.99 -9.84 -29.75
CA LEU A 2 0.88 -10.35 -28.38
C LEU A 2 -0.47 -11.10 -28.27
N ASP A 3 -0.45 -12.38 -28.64
CA ASP A 3 -1.70 -13.16 -28.83
C ASP A 3 -2.30 -13.68 -27.51
N LYS A 4 -1.51 -13.74 -26.44
CA LYS A 4 -1.98 -14.28 -25.14
C LYS A 4 -1.68 -13.29 -24.01
N PRO A 5 -2.69 -12.78 -23.31
CA PRO A 5 -2.51 -11.98 -22.12
C PRO A 5 -1.72 -12.74 -21.03
N ARG A 6 -0.91 -12.02 -20.26
CA ARG A 6 -0.11 -12.56 -19.14
C ARG A 6 0.93 -13.61 -19.55
N PHE A 7 1.40 -13.54 -20.79
CA PHE A 7 2.47 -14.37 -21.30
C PHE A 7 3.70 -13.50 -21.58
N PHE A 8 4.90 -14.02 -21.27
CA PHE A 8 6.17 -13.35 -21.54
C PHE A 8 6.58 -13.55 -22.99
N TYR A 9 6.70 -12.45 -23.72
CA TYR A 9 7.20 -12.44 -25.09
C TYR A 9 8.59 -11.82 -25.11
N LYS A 10 9.59 -12.58 -25.53
CA LYS A 10 10.90 -12.02 -25.83
C LYS A 10 10.89 -11.41 -27.23
N THR A 11 11.27 -10.14 -27.33
CA THR A 11 11.30 -9.40 -28.60
C THR A 11 12.42 -8.36 -28.61
N GLU A 12 12.71 -7.82 -29.78
CA GLU A 12 13.59 -6.67 -29.94
C GLU A 12 12.75 -5.39 -29.88
N MET A 13 13.21 -4.43 -29.11
CA MET A 13 12.65 -3.09 -29.09
C MET A 13 13.40 -2.20 -30.05
N LEU A 14 12.65 -1.52 -30.92
CA LEU A 14 13.20 -0.62 -31.92
C LEU A 14 12.64 0.79 -31.70
N ASN A 15 13.44 1.82 -31.91
CA ASN A 15 13.00 3.21 -32.00
C ASN A 15 13.36 3.75 -33.40
N LYS A 16 12.36 4.09 -34.21
CA LYS A 16 12.54 4.58 -35.61
C LYS A 16 13.44 3.67 -36.46
N GLY A 17 13.39 2.37 -36.20
CA GLY A 17 14.21 1.35 -36.91
C GLY A 17 15.56 1.10 -36.29
N GLU A 18 16.01 1.83 -35.31
CA GLU A 18 17.24 1.58 -34.57
C GLU A 18 17.01 0.61 -33.40
N PHE A 19 17.92 -0.33 -33.19
CA PHE A 19 17.86 -1.27 -32.09
C PHE A 19 18.10 -0.55 -30.75
N VAL A 20 17.15 -0.74 -29.82
CA VAL A 20 17.21 -0.22 -28.44
C VAL A 20 17.71 -1.29 -27.50
N ASP A 21 16.99 -2.40 -27.41
CA ASP A 21 17.31 -3.50 -26.49
C ASP A 21 16.54 -4.79 -26.86
N SER A 22 17.00 -5.94 -26.33
CA SER A 22 16.26 -7.20 -26.34
C SER A 22 15.45 -7.30 -25.04
N VAL A 23 14.14 -7.14 -25.16
CA VAL A 23 13.23 -6.98 -24.02
C VAL A 23 12.29 -8.18 -23.84
N ALA A 24 11.78 -8.35 -22.63
CA ALA A 24 10.58 -9.16 -22.41
C ALA A 24 9.37 -8.26 -22.23
N VAL A 25 8.25 -8.61 -22.84
CA VAL A 25 7.00 -7.85 -22.78
C VAL A 25 5.89 -8.75 -22.28
N VAL A 26 5.05 -8.20 -21.37
CA VAL A 26 3.82 -8.85 -20.91
C VAL A 26 2.66 -7.90 -21.14
N PHE A 27 1.61 -8.42 -21.75
CA PHE A 27 0.35 -7.68 -21.92
C PHE A 27 -0.67 -8.13 -20.88
N PHE A 28 -1.37 -7.17 -20.28
CA PHE A 28 -2.47 -7.39 -19.35
C PHE A 28 -3.73 -6.77 -19.92
N GLU A 29 -4.68 -7.62 -20.29
CA GLU A 29 -5.98 -7.21 -20.80
C GLU A 29 -6.89 -6.77 -19.63
N GLY A 30 -7.52 -5.62 -19.79
CA GLY A 30 -8.52 -5.13 -18.85
C GLY A 30 -9.78 -6.03 -18.80
N PRO A 31 -10.44 -6.15 -17.67
CA PRO A 31 -10.15 -5.53 -16.36
C PRO A 31 -9.12 -6.30 -15.51
N LYS A 32 -8.44 -7.32 -16.05
CA LYS A 32 -7.51 -8.20 -15.33
C LYS A 32 -6.08 -7.64 -15.30
N SER A 33 -5.93 -6.35 -15.08
CA SER A 33 -4.67 -5.62 -14.89
C SER A 33 -4.64 -4.93 -13.53
N PHE A 34 -3.54 -4.32 -13.15
CA PHE A 34 -3.44 -3.55 -11.90
C PHE A 34 -4.38 -2.34 -11.91
N THR A 35 -4.39 -1.59 -13.00
CA THR A 35 -5.24 -0.39 -13.15
C THR A 35 -6.68 -0.71 -13.54
N GLY A 36 -6.97 -1.93 -13.99
CA GLY A 36 -8.25 -2.29 -14.62
C GLY A 36 -8.35 -1.93 -16.10
N GLU A 37 -7.35 -1.25 -16.65
CA GLU A 37 -7.21 -0.88 -18.05
C GLU A 37 -6.24 -1.83 -18.77
N ASP A 38 -6.27 -1.84 -20.11
CA ASP A 38 -5.24 -2.52 -20.87
C ASP A 38 -3.87 -1.94 -20.53
N SER A 39 -2.93 -2.79 -20.20
CA SER A 39 -1.59 -2.38 -19.83
C SER A 39 -0.54 -3.39 -20.30
N PHE A 40 0.68 -2.94 -20.44
CA PHE A 40 1.79 -3.83 -20.71
C PHE A 40 3.00 -3.42 -19.88
N GLU A 41 3.84 -4.39 -19.61
CA GLU A 41 5.09 -4.21 -18.90
C GLU A 41 6.24 -4.59 -19.84
N VAL A 42 7.28 -3.78 -19.84
CA VAL A 42 8.51 -4.00 -20.62
C VAL A 42 9.67 -4.15 -19.66
N TYR A 43 10.34 -5.27 -19.75
CA TYR A 43 11.51 -5.62 -18.97
C TYR A 43 12.75 -5.50 -19.86
N ALA A 44 13.52 -4.44 -19.64
CA ALA A 44 14.74 -4.12 -20.36
C ALA A 44 15.98 -4.30 -19.46
N HIS A 45 17.18 -4.24 -20.05
CA HIS A 45 18.41 -4.20 -19.26
C HIS A 45 18.53 -2.92 -18.44
N GLY A 46 19.00 -3.03 -17.17
CA GLY A 46 18.96 -1.96 -16.18
C GLY A 46 20.02 -0.85 -16.30
N GLY A 47 20.66 -0.69 -17.45
CA GLY A 47 21.60 0.41 -17.67
C GLY A 47 20.89 1.73 -17.89
N LEU A 48 21.38 2.83 -17.26
CA LEU A 48 20.76 4.17 -17.40
C LEU A 48 20.58 4.60 -18.85
N ALA A 49 21.57 4.35 -19.71
CA ALA A 49 21.49 4.68 -21.14
C ALA A 49 20.41 3.86 -21.87
N VAL A 50 20.22 2.58 -21.51
CA VAL A 50 19.18 1.73 -22.08
C VAL A 50 17.80 2.23 -21.63
N MET A 51 17.65 2.51 -20.33
CA MET A 51 16.38 3.05 -19.80
C MET A 51 15.98 4.36 -20.45
N SER A 52 16.94 5.30 -20.67
CA SER A 52 16.68 6.55 -21.41
C SER A 52 16.16 6.27 -22.82
N LYS A 53 16.82 5.37 -23.56
CA LYS A 53 16.36 5.02 -24.92
C LYS A 53 15.00 4.32 -24.95
N VAL A 54 14.67 3.52 -23.92
CA VAL A 54 13.35 2.90 -23.78
C VAL A 54 12.27 3.97 -23.57
N VAL A 55 12.50 4.94 -22.67
CA VAL A 55 11.57 6.07 -22.45
C VAL A 55 11.40 6.88 -23.73
N GLU A 56 12.50 7.26 -24.41
CA GLU A 56 12.45 7.99 -25.69
C GLU A 56 11.66 7.24 -26.77
N ALA A 57 11.74 5.90 -26.78
CA ALA A 57 10.98 5.09 -27.72
C ALA A 57 9.47 5.12 -27.43
N PHE A 58 9.05 5.17 -26.17
CA PHE A 58 7.65 5.33 -25.78
C PHE A 58 7.13 6.73 -26.08
N ASP A 59 7.91 7.78 -25.78
CA ASP A 59 7.57 9.17 -26.10
C ASP A 59 7.37 9.34 -27.62
N ALA A 60 8.21 8.71 -28.42
CA ALA A 60 8.14 8.79 -29.87
C ALA A 60 6.85 8.21 -30.46
N VAL A 61 6.15 7.32 -29.75
CA VAL A 61 4.86 6.74 -30.15
C VAL A 61 3.67 7.32 -29.38
N GLY A 62 3.89 8.39 -28.59
CA GLY A 62 2.85 9.17 -27.95
C GLY A 62 2.43 8.72 -26.55
N PHE A 63 3.25 7.91 -25.88
CA PHE A 63 3.06 7.67 -24.45
C PHE A 63 3.59 8.86 -23.66
N GLU A 64 2.89 9.21 -22.60
CA GLU A 64 3.28 10.26 -21.66
C GLU A 64 3.81 9.66 -20.37
N GLU A 65 4.78 10.33 -19.74
CA GLU A 65 5.29 9.93 -18.44
C GLU A 65 4.22 10.11 -17.38
N ALA A 66 3.94 9.04 -16.62
CA ALA A 66 2.96 9.06 -15.56
C ALA A 66 3.48 9.84 -14.34
N GLY A 67 2.63 10.69 -13.77
CA GLY A 67 2.92 11.35 -12.50
C GLY A 67 2.99 10.37 -11.32
N PRO A 68 3.58 10.78 -10.19
CA PRO A 68 3.64 9.96 -8.99
C PRO A 68 2.24 9.49 -8.55
N GLY A 69 2.06 8.17 -8.39
CA GLY A 69 0.80 7.57 -7.95
C GLY A 69 -0.28 7.43 -9.03
N GLU A 70 -0.02 7.75 -10.30
CA GLU A 70 -1.01 7.70 -11.37
C GLU A 70 -1.61 6.29 -11.55
N PHE A 71 -0.81 5.24 -11.48
CA PHE A 71 -1.29 3.85 -11.58
C PHE A 71 -2.22 3.48 -10.43
N SER A 72 -1.87 3.84 -9.20
CA SER A 72 -2.71 3.61 -8.02
C SER A 72 -4.01 4.42 -8.08
N LYS A 73 -3.95 5.65 -8.57
CA LYS A 73 -5.13 6.50 -8.80
C LYS A 73 -6.08 5.87 -9.81
N ARG A 74 -5.59 5.39 -10.96
CA ARG A 74 -6.41 4.68 -11.96
C ARG A 74 -7.00 3.39 -11.40
N ALA A 75 -6.20 2.62 -10.67
CA ALA A 75 -6.69 1.41 -10.00
C ALA A 75 -7.83 1.71 -9.03
N PHE A 76 -7.74 2.79 -8.25
CA PHE A 76 -8.81 3.25 -7.36
C PHE A 76 -10.06 3.70 -8.14
N LEU A 77 -9.90 4.55 -9.17
CA LEU A 77 -11.03 5.02 -9.99
C LEU A 77 -11.76 3.88 -10.72
N ASN A 78 -11.05 2.83 -11.08
CA ASN A 78 -11.59 1.62 -11.71
C ASN A 78 -12.04 0.56 -10.69
N ASN A 79 -12.15 0.89 -9.40
CA ASN A 79 -12.58 -0.01 -8.32
C ASN A 79 -11.73 -1.30 -8.20
N LYS A 80 -10.45 -1.24 -8.54
CA LYS A 80 -9.51 -2.37 -8.39
C LYS A 80 -8.93 -2.44 -6.99
N ILE A 81 -8.74 -1.30 -6.38
CA ILE A 81 -8.26 -1.13 -5.01
C ILE A 81 -9.11 -0.07 -4.31
N THR A 82 -9.18 -0.11 -3.00
CA THR A 82 -9.82 0.92 -2.18
C THR A 82 -8.89 2.10 -1.98
N LEU A 83 -9.42 3.22 -1.44
CA LEU A 83 -8.60 4.38 -1.10
C LEU A 83 -7.53 4.03 -0.06
N SER A 84 -7.92 3.27 0.97
CA SER A 84 -6.99 2.80 2.00
C SER A 84 -5.84 1.97 1.43
N GLN A 85 -6.14 1.10 0.45
CA GLN A 85 -5.13 0.32 -0.25
C GLN A 85 -4.22 1.19 -1.13
N ALA A 86 -4.77 2.21 -1.81
CA ALA A 86 -3.99 3.13 -2.61
C ALA A 86 -3.00 3.94 -1.75
N GLU A 87 -3.45 4.43 -0.58
CA GLU A 87 -2.59 5.09 0.40
C GLU A 87 -1.54 4.13 0.96
N ALA A 88 -1.92 2.88 1.24
CA ALA A 88 -1.01 1.87 1.75
C ALA A 88 0.13 1.52 0.77
N VAL A 89 -0.09 1.61 -0.55
CA VAL A 89 1.01 1.45 -1.53
C VAL A 89 2.11 2.50 -1.30
N SER A 90 1.73 3.77 -1.12
CA SER A 90 2.68 4.85 -0.83
C SER A 90 3.39 4.66 0.51
N ASP A 91 2.64 4.26 1.53
CA ASP A 91 3.18 4.00 2.87
C ASP A 91 4.18 2.83 2.84
N LEU A 92 3.90 1.77 2.08
CA LEU A 92 4.77 0.60 1.94
C LEU A 92 6.11 0.96 1.29
N ILE A 93 6.07 1.78 0.23
CA ILE A 93 7.28 2.26 -0.45
C ILE A 93 8.12 3.13 0.49
N SER A 94 7.46 3.91 1.35
CA SER A 94 8.10 4.81 2.30
C SER A 94 8.52 4.13 3.61
N ALA A 95 8.12 2.88 3.84
CA ALA A 95 8.40 2.15 5.08
C ALA A 95 9.90 1.96 5.28
N THR A 96 10.38 2.30 6.46
CA THR A 96 11.81 2.23 6.83
C THR A 96 12.12 1.05 7.74
N SER A 97 11.11 0.37 8.27
CA SER A 97 11.26 -0.80 9.14
C SER A 97 10.41 -1.98 8.67
N LYS A 98 10.80 -3.20 9.08
CA LYS A 98 10.03 -4.42 8.79
C LYS A 98 8.65 -4.38 9.47
N GLU A 99 8.58 -3.80 10.65
CA GLU A 99 7.37 -3.64 11.45
C GLU A 99 6.38 -2.70 10.75
N GLU A 100 6.85 -1.59 10.18
CA GLU A 100 6.04 -0.69 9.35
C GLU A 100 5.51 -1.41 8.10
N ALA A 101 6.40 -2.06 7.35
CA ALA A 101 6.02 -2.80 6.15
C ALA A 101 4.98 -3.88 6.45
N SER A 102 5.13 -4.63 7.55
CA SER A 102 4.16 -5.67 7.94
C SER A 102 2.78 -5.10 8.26
N LYS A 103 2.71 -3.96 8.96
CA LYS A 103 1.44 -3.30 9.27
C LYS A 103 0.73 -2.79 8.02
N VAL A 104 1.48 -2.18 7.10
CA VAL A 104 0.94 -1.68 5.84
C VAL A 104 0.47 -2.82 4.95
N SER A 105 1.17 -3.96 4.96
CA SER A 105 0.76 -5.15 4.20
C SER A 105 -0.61 -5.68 4.61
N LEU A 106 -1.02 -5.55 5.88
CA LEU A 106 -2.37 -5.91 6.34
C LEU A 106 -3.46 -5.03 5.74
N VAL A 107 -3.17 -3.77 5.44
CA VAL A 107 -4.11 -2.88 4.74
C VAL A 107 -4.18 -3.26 3.26
N LEU A 108 -3.03 -3.55 2.64
CA LEU A 108 -2.96 -3.96 1.23
C LEU A 108 -3.67 -5.29 0.97
N SER A 109 -3.63 -6.24 1.91
CA SER A 109 -4.34 -7.53 1.78
C SER A 109 -5.87 -7.38 1.80
N GLY A 110 -6.40 -6.26 2.27
CA GLY A 110 -7.83 -6.04 2.50
C GLY A 110 -8.34 -6.60 3.84
N ASP A 111 -7.48 -7.22 4.65
CA ASP A 111 -7.87 -7.79 5.95
C ASP A 111 -8.39 -6.72 6.91
N PHE A 112 -7.81 -5.52 6.85
CA PHE A 112 -8.27 -4.39 7.66
C PHE A 112 -9.72 -4.02 7.35
N GLU A 113 -10.04 -3.84 6.07
CA GLU A 113 -11.39 -3.47 5.62
C GLU A 113 -12.40 -4.57 5.89
N SER A 114 -12.03 -5.82 5.61
CA SER A 114 -12.89 -6.98 5.91
C SER A 114 -13.29 -7.02 7.39
N ARG A 115 -12.36 -6.74 8.31
CA ARG A 115 -12.66 -6.67 9.75
C ARG A 115 -13.55 -5.49 10.10
N VAL A 116 -13.34 -4.33 9.49
CA VAL A 116 -14.20 -3.15 9.71
C VAL A 116 -15.62 -3.44 9.25
N PHE A 117 -15.79 -4.07 8.08
CA PHE A 117 -17.10 -4.48 7.56
C PHE A 117 -17.79 -5.52 8.46
N ASP A 118 -17.03 -6.51 8.98
CA ASP A 118 -17.56 -7.49 9.94
C ASP A 118 -18.07 -6.79 11.20
N PHE A 119 -17.29 -5.90 11.80
CA PHE A 119 -17.74 -5.12 12.96
C PHE A 119 -18.98 -4.28 12.68
N SER A 120 -19.03 -3.61 11.52
CA SER A 120 -20.19 -2.81 11.10
C SER A 120 -21.44 -3.69 10.96
N GLY A 121 -21.34 -4.82 10.27
CA GLY A 121 -22.46 -5.73 10.09
C GLY A 121 -22.97 -6.31 11.42
N ARG A 122 -22.08 -6.69 12.32
CA ARG A 122 -22.45 -7.18 13.66
C ARG A 122 -23.10 -6.07 14.51
N LEU A 123 -22.62 -4.83 14.42
CA LEU A 123 -23.22 -3.69 15.09
C LEU A 123 -24.62 -3.39 14.55
N ASP A 124 -24.79 -3.41 13.21
CA ASP A 124 -26.10 -3.23 12.58
C ASP A 124 -27.10 -4.32 12.99
N ALA A 125 -26.66 -5.57 13.09
CA ALA A 125 -27.49 -6.66 13.57
C ALA A 125 -27.96 -6.43 15.02
N LEU A 126 -27.06 -5.99 15.90
CA LEU A 126 -27.42 -5.64 17.29
C LEU A 126 -28.35 -4.43 17.35
N ARG A 127 -28.15 -3.43 16.48
CA ARG A 127 -29.03 -2.27 16.39
C ARG A 127 -30.47 -2.66 16.02
N VAL A 128 -30.62 -3.53 15.01
CA VAL A 128 -31.95 -4.02 14.59
C VAL A 128 -32.67 -4.72 15.73
N LEU A 129 -31.95 -5.53 16.52
CA LEU A 129 -32.55 -6.18 17.71
C LEU A 129 -33.03 -5.18 18.76
N VAL A 130 -32.22 -4.15 19.05
CA VAL A 130 -32.57 -3.10 20.01
C VAL A 130 -33.74 -2.27 19.50
N GLU A 131 -33.75 -1.87 18.24
CA GLU A 131 -34.85 -1.12 17.61
C GLU A 131 -36.15 -1.94 17.65
N GLY A 132 -36.07 -3.24 17.34
CA GLY A 132 -37.22 -4.13 17.43
C GLY A 132 -37.81 -4.22 18.84
N GLU A 133 -37.00 -4.33 19.88
CA GLU A 133 -37.45 -4.33 21.27
C GLU A 133 -38.11 -2.99 21.69
N ILE A 134 -37.64 -1.88 21.14
CA ILE A 134 -38.21 -0.56 21.42
C ILE A 134 -39.56 -0.37 20.70
N ASP A 135 -39.64 -0.78 19.44
CA ASP A 135 -40.83 -0.53 18.61
C ASP A 135 -42.00 -1.46 18.94
N PHE A 136 -41.75 -2.66 19.46
CA PHE A 136 -42.75 -3.70 19.73
C PHE A 136 -42.92 -3.98 21.23
N THR A 137 -42.61 -3.01 22.08
CA THR A 137 -42.69 -3.13 23.56
C THR A 137 -44.07 -3.53 24.08
N ASP A 138 -45.15 -3.29 23.31
CA ASP A 138 -46.55 -3.53 23.71
C ASP A 138 -47.13 -4.86 23.21
N GLU A 139 -46.35 -5.65 22.43
CA GLU A 139 -46.77 -6.95 21.88
C GLU A 139 -46.12 -8.11 22.66
N ASP A 140 -46.89 -8.76 23.51
CA ASP A 140 -46.43 -9.82 24.47
C ASP A 140 -45.82 -11.08 23.85
N GLU A 141 -45.70 -11.21 22.51
CA GLU A 141 -45.36 -12.51 21.87
C GLU A 141 -44.17 -12.53 20.91
N VAL A 142 -43.48 -11.43 20.56
CA VAL A 142 -42.65 -11.44 19.37
C VAL A 142 -41.14 -11.34 19.58
N PHE A 143 -40.61 -10.75 20.62
CA PHE A 143 -39.17 -10.60 20.79
C PHE A 143 -38.69 -10.78 22.23
N VAL A 144 -38.68 -12.00 22.75
CA VAL A 144 -37.95 -12.31 23.99
C VAL A 144 -36.55 -12.76 23.64
N GLN A 145 -35.72 -11.89 23.14
CA GLN A 145 -34.30 -12.08 23.37
C GLN A 145 -33.98 -11.59 24.76
N ASN A 146 -33.35 -12.44 25.53
CA ASN A 146 -32.91 -12.17 26.89
C ASN A 146 -32.00 -10.90 26.86
N LEU A 147 -32.47 -9.78 27.42
CA LEU A 147 -31.69 -8.52 27.50
C LEU A 147 -30.29 -8.73 28.05
N SER A 148 -30.07 -9.78 28.86
CA SER A 148 -28.75 -10.13 29.37
C SER A 148 -27.85 -10.72 28.28
N GLU A 149 -28.39 -11.42 27.29
CA GLU A 149 -27.63 -11.93 26.13
C GLU A 149 -27.24 -10.79 25.21
N LEU A 150 -28.17 -9.88 24.93
CA LEU A 150 -27.91 -8.68 24.13
C LEU A 150 -26.81 -7.82 24.77
N ALA A 151 -26.90 -7.55 26.08
CA ALA A 151 -25.87 -6.81 26.81
C ALA A 151 -24.49 -7.50 26.77
N SER A 152 -24.48 -8.85 26.86
CA SER A 152 -23.27 -9.64 26.72
C SER A 152 -22.66 -9.53 25.33
N ASP A 153 -23.48 -9.60 24.28
CA ASP A 153 -23.03 -9.48 22.88
C ASP A 153 -22.47 -8.09 22.56
N VAL A 154 -23.13 -7.04 23.05
CA VAL A 154 -22.61 -5.66 22.95
C VAL A 154 -21.27 -5.53 23.66
N SER A 155 -21.15 -6.06 24.88
CA SER A 155 -19.90 -6.01 25.65
C SER A 155 -18.76 -6.76 24.97
N ARG A 156 -19.05 -7.92 24.40
CA ARG A 156 -18.09 -8.74 23.63
C ARG A 156 -17.63 -7.99 22.39
N LEU A 157 -18.56 -7.46 21.58
CA LEU A 157 -18.24 -6.69 20.39
C LEU A 157 -17.39 -5.46 20.72
N SER A 158 -17.73 -4.73 21.80
CA SER A 158 -16.98 -3.57 22.28
C SER A 158 -15.53 -3.94 22.68
N ALA A 159 -15.34 -5.05 23.37
CA ALA A 159 -14.02 -5.52 23.77
C ALA A 159 -13.16 -5.93 22.55
N GLU A 160 -13.74 -6.68 21.61
CA GLU A 160 -13.07 -7.07 20.37
C GLU A 160 -12.67 -5.84 19.53
N PHE A 161 -13.59 -4.88 19.36
CA PHE A 161 -13.32 -3.63 18.64
C PHE A 161 -12.25 -2.79 19.33
N SER A 162 -12.27 -2.68 20.65
CA SER A 162 -11.25 -1.94 21.42
C SER A 162 -9.86 -2.57 21.26
N GLY A 163 -9.76 -3.91 21.25
CA GLY A 163 -8.53 -4.62 20.97
C GLY A 163 -8.01 -4.34 19.56
N PHE A 164 -8.90 -4.39 18.56
CA PHE A 164 -8.57 -4.07 17.18
C PHE A 164 -8.11 -2.62 17.01
N ALA A 165 -8.85 -1.64 17.57
CA ALA A 165 -8.51 -0.23 17.52
C ALA A 165 -7.17 0.07 18.22
N GLY A 166 -6.88 -0.60 19.33
CA GLY A 166 -5.59 -0.51 20.03
C GLY A 166 -4.43 -0.99 19.16
N ALA A 167 -4.60 -2.09 18.44
CA ALA A 167 -3.61 -2.58 17.50
C ALA A 167 -3.36 -1.61 16.31
N CYS A 168 -4.40 -0.88 15.88
CA CYS A 168 -4.29 0.14 14.82
C CYS A 168 -3.66 1.45 15.32
N SER A 169 -3.89 1.85 16.56
CA SER A 169 -3.43 3.14 17.12
C SER A 169 -1.91 3.27 17.19
N SER A 170 -1.17 2.19 17.27
CA SER A 170 0.30 2.21 17.28
C SER A 170 0.92 2.74 15.97
N ARG A 171 0.09 3.05 14.95
CA ARG A 171 0.50 3.63 13.67
C ARG A 171 0.89 5.11 13.78
N LYS A 172 0.24 5.89 14.66
CA LYS A 172 0.51 7.34 14.79
C LYS A 172 1.89 7.65 15.37
N ASP A 173 2.43 6.77 16.18
CA ASP A 173 3.71 7.02 16.86
C ASP A 173 4.94 6.89 15.94
N SER A 174 4.86 6.10 14.85
CA SER A 174 5.98 5.96 13.92
C SER A 174 6.07 7.10 12.90
N LEU A 175 4.96 7.75 12.55
CA LEU A 175 4.95 8.87 11.60
C LEU A 175 5.33 10.21 12.25
N ASN A 176 5.21 10.33 13.59
CA ASN A 176 5.47 11.55 14.34
C ASN A 176 6.84 11.58 15.04
N LYS A 177 7.76 10.69 14.70
CA LYS A 177 9.11 10.75 15.26
C LYS A 177 9.82 12.02 14.77
N PRO A 178 10.40 12.83 15.65
CA PRO A 178 11.14 14.02 15.24
C PRO A 178 12.31 13.63 14.33
N ARG A 179 12.39 14.27 13.16
CA ARG A 179 13.52 14.10 12.26
C ARG A 179 14.64 15.00 12.71
N VAL A 180 15.79 14.43 13.06
CA VAL A 180 16.98 15.16 13.44
C VAL A 180 17.98 15.08 12.30
N LEU A 181 18.40 16.23 11.78
CA LEU A 181 19.44 16.35 10.76
C LEU A 181 20.77 16.69 11.41
N ILE A 182 21.79 15.87 11.18
CA ILE A 182 23.17 16.18 11.56
C ILE A 182 23.86 16.77 10.34
N ALA A 183 24.15 18.08 10.37
CA ALA A 183 24.80 18.79 9.28
C ALA A 183 26.18 19.34 9.73
N GLY A 184 27.12 19.44 8.78
CA GLY A 184 28.45 19.97 9.03
C GLY A 184 29.43 19.68 7.89
N PRO A 185 30.63 20.26 7.89
CA PRO A 185 31.64 20.05 6.85
C PRO A 185 32.10 18.58 6.79
N PRO A 186 32.74 18.15 5.67
CA PRO A 186 33.37 16.85 5.60
C PRO A 186 34.32 16.59 6.78
N ASN A 187 34.41 15.33 7.24
CA ASN A 187 35.28 14.90 8.34
C ASN A 187 35.02 15.55 9.70
N SER A 188 33.86 16.16 9.94
CA SER A 188 33.47 16.76 11.22
C SER A 188 32.92 15.78 12.26
N GLY A 189 33.00 14.47 12.00
CA GLY A 189 32.56 13.45 12.94
C GLY A 189 31.06 13.11 12.89
N LYS A 190 30.31 13.59 11.86
CA LYS A 190 28.87 13.33 11.72
C LYS A 190 28.51 11.84 11.74
N SER A 191 29.22 11.04 10.93
CA SER A 191 28.97 9.58 10.83
C SER A 191 29.34 8.88 12.16
N SER A 192 30.38 9.31 12.84
CA SER A 192 30.77 8.78 14.16
C SER A 192 29.72 9.11 15.22
N LEU A 193 29.24 10.35 15.24
CA LEU A 193 28.17 10.78 16.16
C LEU A 193 26.85 10.00 15.85
N PHE A 194 26.50 9.85 14.59
CA PHE A 194 25.30 9.10 14.18
C PHE A 194 25.39 7.63 14.60
N ASN A 195 26.50 6.96 14.36
CA ASN A 195 26.72 5.58 14.77
C ASN A 195 26.72 5.43 16.31
N SER A 196 27.31 6.38 17.03
CA SER A 196 27.27 6.41 18.48
C SER A 196 25.85 6.53 19.04
N LEU A 197 25.01 7.41 18.46
CA LEU A 197 23.60 7.57 18.86
C LEU A 197 22.76 6.33 18.57
N LEU A 198 23.04 5.62 17.48
CA LEU A 198 22.31 4.41 17.12
C LEU A 198 22.83 3.14 17.80
N SER A 199 23.97 3.21 18.49
CA SER A 199 24.69 2.04 19.03
C SER A 199 24.92 0.93 17.99
N ARG A 200 25.07 1.31 16.69
CA ARG A 200 25.27 0.41 15.54
C ARG A 200 26.10 1.12 14.46
N ASP A 201 26.96 0.36 13.78
CA ASP A 201 27.70 0.83 12.60
C ASP A 201 26.81 0.84 11.35
N ARG A 202 26.02 1.91 11.17
CA ARG A 202 25.13 2.08 10.03
C ARG A 202 25.67 3.04 8.97
N SER A 203 26.48 4.02 9.38
CA SER A 203 27.16 4.95 8.47
C SER A 203 28.61 4.55 8.28
N ILE A 204 29.08 4.62 7.03
CA ILE A 204 30.49 4.39 6.71
C ILE A 204 31.31 5.54 7.27
N VAL A 205 32.28 5.24 8.14
CA VAL A 205 33.23 6.20 8.67
C VAL A 205 34.50 6.09 7.84
N SER A 206 34.85 7.15 7.11
CA SER A 206 36.05 7.22 6.28
C SER A 206 36.77 8.53 6.52
N SER A 207 38.10 8.52 6.43
CA SER A 207 38.95 9.72 6.44
C SER A 207 38.89 10.48 5.10
N VAL A 208 38.28 9.92 4.05
CA VAL A 208 38.15 10.52 2.73
C VAL A 208 36.89 11.39 2.67
N ALA A 209 37.02 12.61 2.20
CA ALA A 209 35.89 13.53 2.04
C ALA A 209 34.90 13.02 0.96
N GLY A 210 33.59 13.08 1.25
CA GLY A 210 32.54 12.70 0.29
C GLY A 210 32.01 11.26 0.41
N THR A 211 32.29 10.55 1.50
CA THR A 211 31.78 9.19 1.78
C THR A 211 30.47 9.16 2.58
N THR A 212 29.87 10.30 2.84
CA THR A 212 28.58 10.44 3.57
C THR A 212 27.52 11.00 2.66
#